data_30ca655d5170b94a6f064c0b3d891c20
#
_entry.id   30ca655d5170b94a6f064c0b3d891c20
#
_cell.length_a   1.000
_cell.length_b   1.000
_cell.length_c   1.000
_cell.angle_alpha   90.00
_cell.angle_beta   90.00
_cell.angle_gamma   90.00
#
_symmetry.space_group_name_H-M   'P 1'
#
loop_
_entity.id
_entity.type
_entity.pdbx_description
1 polymer ?
#
loop_
_entity_poly.entity_id
_entity_poly.type
_entity_poly.pdbx_seq_one_letter_code
_entity_poly.pdbx_strand_id
1 'polypeptide(L)'
;METINPQALAVAVNAEALARVGTALADENRRRLLLELLQAPAYPADLAERLSMTRGNVSNHLACLRGCGLVRTVPVGRRVRYELADAKLAHALAELASLVLLVDQGEITPKGEHCEPGDYEEHHV
;
A
#
# COMPACT_ATOMS: atom_id res chain seq x y z
N MET A 1 25.07 7.05 31.23
CA MET A 1 24.97 6.90 30.11
C MET A 1 23.63 6.78 29.67
N GLU A 2 23.41 6.98 28.61
CA GLU A 2 22.26 7.06 28.10
C GLU A 2 21.81 5.81 27.66
N THR A 3 20.82 5.35 28.05
CA THR A 3 20.33 4.14 27.53
C THR A 3 19.48 4.44 26.38
N ILE A 4 19.38 3.53 25.47
CA ILE A 4 18.55 3.72 24.34
C ILE A 4 17.12 3.69 24.76
N ASN A 5 16.40 4.68 24.37
CA ASN A 5 14.99 4.77 24.68
C ASN A 5 14.22 3.81 23.79
N PRO A 6 13.56 2.81 24.34
CA PRO A 6 12.83 1.85 23.51
C PRO A 6 11.75 2.49 22.66
N GLN A 7 11.16 3.57 23.13
CA GLN A 7 10.17 4.23 22.34
C GLN A 7 10.77 4.92 21.14
N ALA A 8 11.95 5.45 21.27
CA ALA A 8 12.60 6.09 20.16
C ALA A 8 12.94 5.06 19.10
N LEU A 9 13.36 3.88 19.52
CA LEU A 9 13.66 2.85 18.56
C LEU A 9 12.40 2.40 17.86
N ALA A 10 11.30 2.25 18.60
CA ALA A 10 10.04 1.83 18.00
C ALA A 10 9.55 2.87 17.00
N VAL A 11 9.73 4.14 17.30
CA VAL A 11 9.31 5.18 16.38
C VAL A 11 10.13 5.14 15.11
N ALA A 12 11.43 4.88 15.21
CA ALA A 12 12.25 4.81 14.02
C ALA A 12 11.81 3.66 13.11
N VAL A 13 11.50 2.51 13.69
CA VAL A 13 11.06 1.37 12.91
C VAL A 13 9.73 1.69 12.24
N ASN A 14 8.84 2.34 12.99
CA ASN A 14 7.56 2.70 12.45
C ASN A 14 7.68 3.70 11.31
N ALA A 15 8.65 4.60 11.41
CA ALA A 15 8.84 5.57 10.35
C ALA A 15 9.23 4.90 9.04
N GLU A 16 10.07 3.87 9.12
CA GLU A 16 10.42 3.17 7.91
C GLU A 16 9.24 2.39 7.35
N ALA A 17 8.45 1.77 8.22
CA ALA A 17 7.26 1.06 7.78
C ALA A 17 6.29 2.03 7.13
N LEU A 18 6.13 3.20 7.69
CA LEU A 18 5.25 4.20 7.12
C LEU A 18 5.71 4.62 5.74
N ALA A 19 7.03 4.74 5.55
CA ALA A 19 7.54 5.12 4.25
C ALA A 19 7.20 4.08 3.21
N ARG A 20 7.32 2.80 3.56
CA ARG A 20 6.99 1.74 2.62
C ARG A 20 5.52 1.71 2.29
N VAL A 21 4.68 1.87 3.31
CA VAL A 21 3.24 1.92 3.08
C VAL A 21 2.91 3.14 2.22
N GLY A 22 3.51 4.27 2.53
CA GLY A 22 3.24 5.48 1.76
C GLY A 22 3.60 5.33 0.29
N THR A 23 4.75 4.72 0.02
CA THR A 23 5.16 4.49 -1.34
C THR A 23 4.16 3.60 -2.08
N ALA A 24 3.69 2.56 -1.40
CA ALA A 24 2.74 1.66 -2.00
C ALA A 24 1.42 2.38 -2.27
N LEU A 25 0.97 3.18 -1.31
CA LEU A 25 -0.33 3.84 -1.45
C LEU A 25 -0.30 4.98 -2.45
N ALA A 26 0.89 5.46 -2.80
CA ALA A 26 0.98 6.54 -3.75
C ALA A 26 0.63 6.10 -5.17
N ASP A 27 0.80 4.83 -5.48
CA ASP A 27 0.47 4.32 -6.79
C ASP A 27 -0.96 3.79 -6.80
N GLU A 28 -1.72 4.22 -7.78
CA GLU A 28 -3.13 3.88 -7.80
C GLU A 28 -3.36 2.37 -7.90
N ASN A 29 -2.61 1.70 -8.74
CA ASN A 29 -2.82 0.27 -8.92
C ASN A 29 -2.42 -0.53 -7.69
N ARG A 30 -1.32 -0.15 -7.06
CA ARG A 30 -0.94 -0.83 -5.82
C ARG A 30 -1.94 -0.57 -4.73
N ARG A 31 -2.48 0.65 -4.68
CA ARG A 31 -3.51 0.98 -3.71
C ARG A 31 -4.74 0.12 -3.91
N ARG A 32 -5.14 -0.06 -5.16
CA ARG A 32 -6.29 -0.88 -5.48
C ARG A 32 -6.07 -2.33 -5.08
N LEU A 33 -4.87 -2.84 -5.33
CA LEU A 33 -4.57 -4.21 -4.95
C LEU A 33 -4.60 -4.40 -3.44
N LEU A 34 -4.03 -3.46 -2.72
CA LEU A 34 -4.04 -3.56 -1.26
C LEU A 34 -5.46 -3.51 -0.71
N LEU A 35 -6.32 -2.70 -1.28
CA LEU A 35 -7.69 -2.63 -0.83
C LEU A 35 -8.45 -3.91 -1.11
N GLU A 36 -8.15 -4.56 -2.25
CA GLU A 36 -8.76 -5.84 -2.52
C GLU A 36 -8.30 -6.89 -1.52
N LEU A 37 -7.02 -6.90 -1.23
CA LEU A 37 -6.49 -7.87 -0.27
C LEU A 37 -6.93 -7.57 1.14
N LEU A 38 -7.32 -6.35 1.41
CA LEU A 38 -7.88 -6.01 2.70
C LEU A 38 -9.21 -6.74 2.91
N GLN A 39 -9.94 -6.95 1.82
CA GLN A 39 -11.21 -7.65 1.90
C GLN A 39 -11.01 -9.14 2.13
N ALA A 40 -10.08 -9.73 1.41
CA ALA A 40 -9.83 -11.16 1.52
C ALA A 40 -8.60 -11.51 0.72
N PRO A 41 -7.91 -12.60 1.09
CA PRO A 41 -6.81 -13.08 0.26
C PRO A 41 -7.33 -13.43 -1.13
N ALA A 42 -6.47 -13.32 -2.10
CA ALA A 42 -6.89 -13.50 -3.47
C ALA A 42 -5.77 -14.03 -4.34
N TYR A 43 -6.13 -14.53 -5.51
CA TYR A 43 -5.19 -15.01 -6.49
C TYR A 43 -4.96 -13.94 -7.54
N PRO A 44 -3.77 -13.89 -8.12
CA PRO A 44 -3.48 -12.83 -9.11
C PRO A 44 -4.46 -12.79 -10.26
N ALA A 45 -4.91 -13.95 -10.74
CA ALA A 45 -5.83 -13.95 -11.87
C ALA A 45 -7.16 -13.31 -11.49
N ASP A 46 -7.62 -13.57 -10.26
CA ASP A 46 -8.87 -12.98 -9.81
C ASP A 46 -8.74 -11.48 -9.62
N LEU A 47 -7.58 -11.05 -9.12
CA LEU A 47 -7.34 -9.63 -8.94
C LEU A 47 -7.30 -8.92 -10.30
N ALA A 48 -6.66 -9.55 -11.27
CA ALA A 48 -6.60 -8.96 -12.60
C ALA A 48 -7.99 -8.75 -13.17
N GLU A 49 -8.83 -9.75 -12.99
CA GLU A 49 -10.17 -9.66 -13.52
C GLU A 49 -11.00 -8.61 -12.79
N ARG A 50 -10.98 -8.64 -11.46
CA ARG A 50 -11.77 -7.70 -10.69
C ARG A 50 -11.38 -6.27 -10.91
N LEU A 51 -10.08 -6.02 -11.07
CA LEU A 51 -9.58 -4.67 -11.19
C LEU A 51 -9.38 -4.23 -12.63
N SER A 52 -9.70 -5.09 -13.57
CA SER A 52 -9.54 -4.80 -14.99
C SER A 52 -8.09 -4.44 -15.30
N MET A 53 -7.18 -5.22 -14.77
CA MET A 53 -5.77 -5.05 -15.00
C MET A 53 -5.22 -6.25 -15.74
N THR A 54 -4.12 -6.05 -16.45
CA THR A 54 -3.49 -7.19 -17.09
C THR A 54 -2.81 -8.03 -16.04
N ARG A 55 -2.64 -9.31 -16.34
CA ARG A 55 -1.95 -10.18 -15.41
C ARG A 55 -0.52 -9.74 -15.19
N GLY A 56 0.12 -9.22 -16.22
CA GLY A 56 1.48 -8.74 -16.07
C GLY A 56 1.56 -7.57 -15.11
N ASN A 57 0.62 -6.64 -15.20
CA ASN A 57 0.62 -5.52 -14.28
C ASN A 57 0.38 -5.98 -12.86
N VAL A 58 -0.58 -6.90 -12.67
CA VAL A 58 -0.85 -7.41 -11.34
C VAL A 58 0.38 -8.08 -10.78
N SER A 59 1.03 -8.92 -11.59
CA SER A 59 2.23 -9.62 -11.14
C SER A 59 3.33 -8.66 -10.73
N ASN A 60 3.54 -7.64 -11.54
CA ASN A 60 4.60 -6.68 -11.23
C ASN A 60 4.31 -5.92 -9.95
N HIS A 61 3.07 -5.47 -9.79
CA HIS A 61 2.74 -4.73 -8.58
C HIS A 61 2.75 -5.61 -7.34
N LEU A 62 2.30 -6.86 -7.47
CA LEU A 62 2.34 -7.76 -6.33
C LEU A 62 3.76 -8.09 -5.94
N ALA A 63 4.65 -8.24 -6.93
CA ALA A 63 6.05 -8.48 -6.62
C ALA A 63 6.65 -7.31 -5.86
N CYS A 64 6.28 -6.12 -6.25
CA CYS A 64 6.74 -4.93 -5.58
C CYS A 64 6.23 -4.87 -4.14
N LEU A 65 4.95 -5.14 -3.96
CA LEU A 65 4.36 -5.13 -2.62
C LEU A 65 4.98 -6.20 -1.75
N ARG A 66 5.27 -7.35 -2.34
CA ARG A 66 5.89 -8.42 -1.59
C ARG A 66 7.31 -8.05 -1.20
N GLY A 67 8.04 -7.42 -2.09
CA GLY A 67 9.39 -6.98 -1.79
C GLY A 67 9.43 -5.96 -0.69
N CYS A 68 8.37 -5.17 -0.55
CA CYS A 68 8.31 -4.18 0.52
C CYS A 68 7.79 -4.77 1.83
N GLY A 69 7.39 -6.02 1.82
CA GLY A 69 6.92 -6.66 3.04
C GLY A 69 5.46 -6.39 3.36
N LEU A 70 4.70 -5.89 2.40
CA LEU A 70 3.30 -5.57 2.65
C LEU A 70 2.36 -6.72 2.34
N VAL A 71 2.77 -7.63 1.48
CA VAL A 71 1.95 -8.80 1.17
C VAL A 71 2.84 -10.03 1.25
N ARG A 72 2.20 -11.17 1.43
CA ARG A 72 2.90 -12.43 1.46
C ARG A 72 2.15 -13.43 0.61
N THR A 73 2.81 -14.51 0.26
CA THR A 73 2.22 -15.54 -0.57
C THR A 73 1.98 -16.80 0.25
N VAL A 74 0.91 -17.48 -0.09
CA VAL A 74 0.57 -18.73 0.57
C VAL A 74 0.27 -19.75 -0.52
N PRO A 75 1.01 -20.84 -0.59
CA PRO A 75 0.72 -21.86 -1.59
C PRO A 75 -0.59 -22.56 -1.26
N VAL A 76 -1.42 -22.74 -2.27
CA VAL A 76 -2.66 -23.46 -2.10
C VAL A 76 -2.76 -24.39 -3.29
N GLY A 77 -2.38 -25.66 -3.10
CA GLY A 77 -2.31 -26.59 -4.19
C GLY A 77 -1.27 -26.14 -5.19
N ARG A 78 -1.65 -25.98 -6.42
CA ARG A 78 -0.74 -25.52 -7.46
C ARG A 78 -0.80 -24.03 -7.65
N ARG A 79 -1.62 -23.34 -6.86
CA ARG A 79 -1.78 -21.92 -7.02
C ARG A 79 -1.08 -21.21 -5.87
N VAL A 80 -0.86 -19.93 -6.05
CA VAL A 80 -0.26 -19.11 -5.02
C VAL A 80 -1.22 -17.98 -4.71
N ARG A 81 -1.64 -17.92 -3.45
CA ARG A 81 -2.58 -16.91 -3.01
C ARG A 81 -1.81 -15.77 -2.34
N TYR A 82 -2.26 -14.57 -2.55
CA TYR A 82 -1.65 -13.41 -1.92
C TYR A 82 -2.55 -12.89 -0.81
N GLU A 83 -1.92 -12.40 0.24
CA GLU A 83 -2.67 -11.80 1.33
C GLU A 83 -1.80 -10.75 2.00
N LEU A 84 -2.41 -9.89 2.79
CA LEU A 84 -1.66 -8.88 3.50
C LEU A 84 -0.70 -9.55 4.48
N ALA A 85 0.43 -8.90 4.72
CA ALA A 85 1.50 -9.52 5.46
C ALA A 85 1.13 -9.86 6.90
N ASP A 86 0.35 -8.99 7.56
CA ASP A 86 -0.07 -9.32 8.89
C ASP A 86 -1.31 -8.52 9.29
N ALA A 87 -1.89 -8.92 10.41
CA ALA A 87 -3.15 -8.33 10.84
C ALA A 87 -3.01 -6.87 11.23
N LYS A 88 -1.86 -6.50 11.73
CA LYS A 88 -1.66 -5.12 12.13
C LYS A 88 -1.71 -4.21 10.92
N LEU A 89 -1.10 -4.64 9.83
CA LEU A 89 -1.16 -3.88 8.59
C LEU A 89 -2.60 -3.78 8.09
N ALA A 90 -3.34 -4.88 8.18
CA ALA A 90 -4.73 -4.88 7.73
C ALA A 90 -5.54 -3.89 8.54
N HIS A 91 -5.35 -3.88 9.85
CA HIS A 91 -6.05 -2.93 10.70
C HIS A 91 -5.69 -1.48 10.35
N ALA A 92 -4.41 -1.22 10.15
CA ALA A 92 -3.98 0.13 9.83
C ALA A 92 -4.55 0.59 8.51
N LEU A 93 -4.57 -0.27 7.51
CA LEU A 93 -5.12 0.09 6.21
C LEU A 93 -6.61 0.33 6.30
N ALA A 94 -7.32 -0.49 7.08
CA ALA A 94 -8.76 -0.31 7.22
C ALA A 94 -9.06 1.03 7.88
N GLU A 95 -8.29 1.39 8.90
CA GLU A 95 -8.51 2.65 9.57
C GLU A 95 -8.19 3.81 8.64
N LEU A 96 -7.10 3.71 7.90
CA LEU A 96 -6.76 4.78 6.97
C LEU A 96 -7.80 4.91 5.88
N ALA A 97 -8.30 3.79 5.39
CA ALA A 97 -9.27 3.82 4.30
C ALA A 97 -10.59 4.43 4.74
N SER A 98 -10.87 4.42 6.03
CA SER A 98 -12.10 4.99 6.53
C SER A 98 -11.95 6.44 6.93
N LEU A 99 -10.76 7.01 6.78
CA LEU A 99 -10.56 8.39 7.14
C LEU A 99 -11.38 9.32 6.28
N VAL A 100 -11.94 10.31 6.93
CA VAL A 100 -12.64 11.36 6.21
C VAL A 100 -11.82 12.62 6.40
N LEU A 101 -11.27 13.10 5.31
CA LEU A 101 -10.47 14.31 5.37
C LEU A 101 -11.35 15.51 5.08
N LEU A 102 -11.33 16.46 5.99
CA LEU A 102 -12.11 17.66 5.81
C LEU A 102 -11.27 18.66 5.05
N VAL A 103 -11.64 18.86 3.83
CA VAL A 103 -10.90 19.76 2.97
C VAL A 103 -11.79 20.93 2.63
N ASP A 104 -11.22 22.11 2.63
CA ASP A 104 -11.98 23.31 2.28
C ASP A 104 -12.34 23.22 0.81
N GLN A 105 -13.62 23.09 0.55
CA GLN A 105 -14.07 22.91 -0.81
C GLN A 105 -13.68 24.05 -1.72
N GLY A 106 -13.67 25.25 -1.18
CA GLY A 106 -13.33 26.37 -2.00
C GLY A 106 -11.88 26.42 -2.40
N GLU A 107 -11.06 25.76 -1.63
CA GLU A 107 -9.66 25.77 -1.94
C GLU A 107 -9.25 24.59 -2.75
N ILE A 108 -10.06 23.61 -2.93
CA ILE A 108 -9.64 22.44 -3.66
C ILE A 108 -9.43 22.76 -5.08
N THR A 109 -8.24 22.53 -5.55
CA THR A 109 -8.01 22.66 -6.94
C THR A 109 -8.20 21.31 -7.51
N PRO A 110 -8.80 21.25 -8.63
CA PRO A 110 -9.12 20.00 -9.21
C PRO A 110 -7.95 19.11 -9.41
N LYS A 111 -6.81 19.66 -9.67
CA LYS A 111 -5.74 18.84 -9.93
C LYS A 111 -5.00 18.45 -8.75
N GLY A 112 -5.24 18.91 -7.62
CA GLY A 112 -4.48 18.53 -6.49
C GLY A 112 -3.03 18.51 -6.76
N GLU A 113 -2.60 19.44 -7.55
CA GLU A 113 -1.28 19.44 -8.04
C GLU A 113 -0.31 19.41 -6.96
N HIS A 114 -0.67 19.82 -5.82
CA HIS A 114 0.29 19.84 -4.77
C HIS A 114 0.66 18.46 -4.30
N CYS A 115 -0.11 17.45 -4.56
CA CYS A 115 0.21 16.13 -4.06
C CYS A 115 0.22 15.07 -5.10
N GLU A 116 0.34 15.46 -6.34
CA GLU A 116 0.29 14.46 -7.35
C GLU A 116 1.55 13.68 -7.43
N PRO A 117 1.50 12.37 -7.35
CA PRO A 117 2.70 11.56 -7.40
C PRO A 117 3.49 11.76 -8.67
N GLY A 118 2.82 12.04 -9.75
CA GLY A 118 3.52 12.25 -10.98
C GLY A 118 4.46 13.42 -10.91
N ASP A 119 4.06 14.44 -10.20
CA ASP A 119 4.92 15.59 -10.07
C ASP A 119 6.19 15.22 -9.36
N TYR A 120 6.09 14.45 -8.33
CA TYR A 120 7.27 14.05 -7.63
C TYR A 120 8.17 13.22 -8.50
N GLU A 121 7.59 12.33 -9.24
CA GLU A 121 8.41 11.50 -10.06
C GLU A 121 9.14 12.26 -11.09
N GLU A 122 8.52 13.26 -11.64
CA GLU A 122 9.20 14.06 -12.61
C GLU A 122 10.37 14.76 -12.01
N HIS A 123 10.26 15.18 -10.79
CA HIS A 123 11.36 15.85 -10.16
C HIS A 123 12.49 14.93 -9.88
N HIS A 124 12.20 13.68 -9.67
CA HIS A 124 13.22 12.76 -9.34
C HIS A 124 14.02 12.29 -10.50
N VAL A 125 13.51 12.35 -11.66
CA VAL A 125 14.28 11.88 -12.78
C VAL A 125 15.24 12.85 -13.30
#